data_c02b4212fd5c55ddf9492e6ad040fc1f
#
_entry.id   c02b4212fd5c55ddf9492e6ad040fc1f
#
_cell.length_a   1.000
_cell.length_b   1.000
_cell.length_c   1.000
_cell.angle_alpha   90.00
_cell.angle_beta   90.00
_cell.angle_gamma   90.00
#
_symmetry.space_group_name_H-M   'P 1'
#
loop_
_entity.id
_entity.type
_entity.pdbx_description
1 polymer ?
#
loop_
_entity_poly.entity_id
_entity_poly.type
_entity_poly.pdbx_seq_one_letter_code
_entity_poly.pdbx_strand_id
1 'polypeptide(L)'
;MKKRHLAVPLLCAAAGVAHAQSSVTLYGIISVGMEAVNNAGGKFNYQMLSGALQPSRFGFRIREDLGGQSAVVADLENGFDSINGTLGQGGRLFGRQAWVGLSNPTWGTLTIGRQYDTFWDYFTTVATAIGTIGLLDHPGDADNLIGTWRYSNSVKYMTPQFHGLDAEGLYAFSNEAGAFGVNRAYSAGVRYQSGRLRIAAAYVELDRPGTVNAGGAVSNDYAGAPFLLFRSSPLNPSVGVRRQRNYGVGGYYDFGNGLRWAAMVDQVRFDYLDQSSFALTNYDTSFSYNLTPSLFLVGAYIYSHGQYGGINAGSHWNTAAISLDYYLSQRTDISLTDNFQRASGARAQAAFYLNAPSTNGTQNSVMLGMRHKF
;
A
#
# COMPACT_ATOMS: atom_id res chain seq x y z
N MET A 1 -34.63 63.82 50.88
CA MET A 1 -34.95 62.52 50.26
C MET A 1 -33.93 62.22 49.14
N LYS A 2 -32.95 61.38 49.39
CA LYS A 2 -31.93 61.00 48.40
C LYS A 2 -32.34 59.66 47.77
N LYS A 3 -32.63 59.61 46.44
CA LYS A 3 -32.91 58.40 45.69
C LYS A 3 -31.57 57.69 45.36
N ARG A 4 -31.36 56.50 45.89
CA ARG A 4 -30.25 55.61 45.51
C ARG A 4 -30.66 54.84 44.29
N HIS A 5 -29.96 55.04 43.16
CA HIS A 5 -30.07 54.19 41.99
C HIS A 5 -29.21 52.95 42.22
N LEU A 6 -29.86 51.77 42.26
CA LEU A 6 -29.19 50.46 42.21
C LEU A 6 -28.81 50.14 40.71
N ALA A 7 -27.55 50.21 40.43
CA ALA A 7 -27.04 49.71 39.15
C ALA A 7 -26.82 48.19 39.28
N VAL A 8 -27.57 47.37 38.51
CA VAL A 8 -27.37 45.94 38.36
C VAL A 8 -26.35 45.74 37.25
N PRO A 9 -25.17 45.13 37.47
CA PRO A 9 -24.28 44.80 36.40
C PRO A 9 -24.83 43.58 35.66
N LEU A 10 -25.18 43.76 34.37
CA LEU A 10 -25.52 42.70 33.44
C LEU A 10 -24.21 41.96 33.06
N LEU A 11 -23.92 40.83 33.73
CA LEU A 11 -22.85 39.95 33.35
C LEU A 11 -23.29 39.24 32.04
N CYS A 12 -22.87 39.75 30.89
CA CYS A 12 -22.91 39.03 29.66
C CYS A 12 -21.92 37.87 29.76
N ALA A 13 -22.41 36.67 30.06
CA ALA A 13 -21.69 35.44 29.89
C ALA A 13 -21.48 35.27 28.38
N ALA A 14 -20.33 35.70 27.87
CA ALA A 14 -19.82 35.28 26.56
C ALA A 14 -19.52 33.79 26.66
N ALA A 15 -20.51 32.93 26.43
CA ALA A 15 -20.30 31.55 26.13
C ALA A 15 -19.51 31.55 24.81
N GLY A 16 -18.20 31.39 24.93
CA GLY A 16 -17.34 31.11 23.77
C GLY A 16 -17.86 29.82 23.13
N VAL A 17 -18.52 29.97 22.01
CA VAL A 17 -18.84 28.83 21.15
C VAL A 17 -17.47 28.30 20.73
N ALA A 18 -17.02 27.21 21.36
CA ALA A 18 -15.88 26.46 20.88
C ALA A 18 -16.25 25.97 19.48
N HIS A 19 -15.84 26.71 18.45
CA HIS A 19 -15.98 26.27 17.09
C HIS A 19 -15.10 25.02 16.95
N ALA A 20 -15.73 23.86 16.89
CA ALA A 20 -15.12 22.63 16.46
C ALA A 20 -14.39 22.92 15.14
N GLN A 21 -13.06 22.79 15.11
CA GLN A 21 -12.26 23.19 13.97
C GLN A 21 -12.35 22.10 12.90
N SER A 22 -13.34 22.23 12.02
CA SER A 22 -13.44 21.40 10.82
C SER A 22 -12.36 21.80 9.82
N SER A 23 -11.72 20.84 9.19
CA SER A 23 -10.67 21.07 8.20
C SER A 23 -10.84 20.22 6.96
N VAL A 24 -10.54 20.80 5.81
CA VAL A 24 -10.34 20.09 4.55
C VAL A 24 -8.93 20.41 4.08
N THR A 25 -8.07 19.40 4.06
CA THR A 25 -6.67 19.55 3.64
C THR A 25 -6.48 18.93 2.28
N LEU A 26 -6.12 19.75 1.29
CA LEU A 26 -5.60 19.27 0.02
C LEU A 26 -4.17 18.76 0.23
N TYR A 27 -3.87 17.60 -0.29
CA TYR A 27 -2.53 17.02 -0.29
C TYR A 27 -2.25 16.28 -1.59
N GLY A 28 -0.96 16.04 -1.88
CA GLY A 28 -0.62 15.24 -3.04
C GLY A 28 0.86 14.95 -3.21
N ILE A 29 1.13 14.15 -4.21
CA ILE A 29 2.47 13.77 -4.67
C ILE A 29 2.46 13.79 -6.19
N ILE A 30 3.44 14.45 -6.77
CA ILE A 30 3.81 14.31 -8.18
C ILE A 30 5.16 13.62 -8.20
N SER A 31 5.23 12.45 -8.83
CA SER A 31 6.48 11.70 -8.99
C SER A 31 6.63 11.25 -10.42
N VAL A 32 7.74 11.61 -11.03
CA VAL A 32 8.07 11.30 -12.42
C VAL A 32 9.49 10.77 -12.49
N GLY A 33 9.79 9.95 -13.49
CA GLY A 33 11.13 9.45 -13.70
C GLY A 33 11.37 8.94 -15.11
N MET A 34 12.64 8.70 -15.38
CA MET A 34 13.12 7.97 -16.56
C MET A 34 13.63 6.62 -16.10
N GLU A 35 13.26 5.58 -16.81
CA GLU A 35 13.67 4.21 -16.53
C GLU A 35 14.31 3.58 -17.77
N ALA A 36 15.40 2.84 -17.54
CA ALA A 36 16.04 1.99 -18.52
C ALA A 36 15.98 0.55 -18.05
N VAL A 37 15.31 -0.33 -18.82
CA VAL A 37 15.14 -1.76 -18.52
C VAL A 37 15.82 -2.58 -19.60
N ASN A 38 16.67 -3.52 -19.20
CA ASN A 38 17.46 -4.30 -20.16
C ASN A 38 16.71 -5.43 -20.86
N ASN A 39 15.62 -5.95 -20.29
CA ASN A 39 14.90 -7.12 -20.79
C ASN A 39 13.40 -7.02 -20.51
N ALA A 40 12.72 -6.09 -21.14
CA ALA A 40 11.27 -6.01 -21.15
C ALA A 40 10.73 -6.79 -22.35
N GLY A 41 10.27 -8.03 -22.12
CA GLY A 41 9.85 -8.94 -23.20
C GLY A 41 10.96 -9.29 -24.20
N GLY A 42 12.21 -9.39 -23.73
CA GLY A 42 13.38 -9.68 -24.56
C GLY A 42 14.02 -8.47 -25.24
N LYS A 43 13.56 -7.25 -24.96
CA LYS A 43 14.03 -6.01 -25.56
C LYS A 43 14.51 -5.02 -24.51
N PHE A 44 15.40 -4.14 -24.91
CA PHE A 44 15.74 -2.96 -24.14
C PHE A 44 14.60 -1.96 -24.21
N ASN A 45 14.23 -1.34 -23.07
CA ASN A 45 13.18 -0.33 -23.00
C ASN A 45 13.69 0.91 -22.27
N TYR A 46 13.45 2.08 -22.86
CA TYR A 46 13.64 3.38 -22.22
C TYR A 46 12.27 4.04 -22.13
N GLN A 47 11.85 4.40 -20.94
CA GLN A 47 10.51 4.95 -20.73
C GLN A 47 10.48 6.07 -19.70
N MET A 48 9.46 6.91 -19.83
CA MET A 48 9.06 7.82 -18.76
C MET A 48 8.07 7.09 -17.86
N LEU A 49 8.19 7.27 -16.55
CA LEU A 49 7.31 6.68 -15.56
C LEU A 49 6.62 7.75 -14.73
N SER A 50 5.32 7.58 -14.54
CA SER A 50 4.58 8.19 -13.46
C SER A 50 4.73 7.35 -12.19
N GLY A 51 5.11 7.99 -11.10
CA GLY A 51 5.24 7.29 -9.83
C GLY A 51 6.59 6.59 -9.63
N ALA A 52 7.67 7.13 -10.17
CA ALA A 52 9.02 6.55 -10.06
C ALA A 52 9.44 6.17 -8.63
N LEU A 53 9.18 7.01 -7.63
CA LEU A 53 9.38 6.69 -6.21
C LEU A 53 8.09 6.31 -5.49
N GLN A 54 7.01 7.01 -5.80
CA GLN A 54 5.69 6.76 -5.23
C GLN A 54 4.62 7.14 -6.24
N PRO A 55 3.52 6.39 -6.40
CA PRO A 55 2.45 6.71 -7.33
C PRO A 55 1.93 8.13 -7.17
N SER A 56 1.86 8.88 -8.27
CA SER A 56 1.33 10.25 -8.31
C SER A 56 -0.14 10.25 -7.90
N ARG A 57 -0.49 11.19 -7.02
CA ARG A 57 -1.83 11.28 -6.41
C ARG A 57 -2.11 12.67 -5.89
N PHE A 58 -3.39 12.97 -5.74
CA PHE A 58 -3.86 14.07 -4.92
C PHE A 58 -5.14 13.67 -4.20
N GLY A 59 -5.47 14.36 -3.12
CA GLY A 59 -6.65 14.03 -2.34
C GLY A 59 -7.04 15.09 -1.34
N PHE A 60 -8.17 14.82 -0.69
CA PHE A 60 -8.73 15.65 0.36
C PHE A 60 -8.84 14.82 1.64
N ARG A 61 -8.16 15.26 2.70
CA ARG A 61 -8.39 14.77 4.05
C ARG A 61 -9.35 15.70 4.75
N ILE A 62 -10.42 15.13 5.26
CA ILE A 62 -11.52 15.85 5.88
C ILE A 62 -11.57 15.42 7.34
N ARG A 63 -11.68 16.41 8.23
CA ARG A 63 -11.92 16.18 9.65
C ARG A 63 -12.92 17.20 10.15
N GLU A 64 -14.03 16.73 10.73
CA GLU A 64 -15.03 17.52 11.41
C GLU A 64 -15.09 17.10 12.86
N ASP A 65 -14.84 18.03 13.78
CA ASP A 65 -14.93 17.78 15.21
C ASP A 65 -16.40 17.78 15.64
N LEU A 66 -16.83 16.70 16.28
CA LEU A 66 -18.18 16.52 16.80
C LEU A 66 -18.29 16.85 18.31
N GLY A 67 -17.19 17.28 18.93
CA GLY A 67 -17.10 17.40 20.38
C GLY A 67 -16.82 16.06 21.08
N GLY A 68 -16.48 16.13 22.38
CA GLY A 68 -16.17 14.91 23.15
C GLY A 68 -15.01 14.08 22.61
N GLN A 69 -14.05 14.72 21.93
CA GLN A 69 -12.93 14.07 21.22
C GLN A 69 -13.34 13.19 20.01
N SER A 70 -14.62 13.22 19.62
CA SER A 70 -15.13 12.50 18.47
C SER A 70 -15.03 13.35 17.21
N ALA A 71 -14.73 12.73 16.07
CA ALA A 71 -14.69 13.41 14.79
C ALA A 71 -15.26 12.55 13.67
N VAL A 72 -15.89 13.18 12.67
CA VAL A 72 -16.02 12.59 11.33
C VAL A 72 -14.67 12.74 10.64
N VAL A 73 -14.23 11.67 9.99
CA VAL A 73 -13.01 11.64 9.16
C VAL A 73 -13.34 11.09 7.79
N ALA A 74 -12.72 11.63 6.75
CA ALA A 74 -12.85 11.08 5.40
C ALA A 74 -11.56 11.30 4.61
N ASP A 75 -11.32 10.42 3.63
CA ASP A 75 -10.24 10.56 2.66
C ASP A 75 -10.78 10.26 1.27
N LEU A 76 -10.56 11.20 0.35
CA LEU A 76 -10.85 11.08 -1.08
C LEU A 76 -9.55 11.23 -1.83
N GLU A 77 -8.94 10.12 -2.29
CA GLU A 77 -7.64 10.10 -2.95
C GLU A 77 -7.75 9.64 -4.41
N ASN A 78 -7.31 10.50 -5.32
CA ASN A 78 -7.15 10.21 -6.74
C ASN A 78 -5.73 9.74 -7.03
N GLY A 79 -5.57 8.72 -7.87
CA GLY A 79 -4.31 8.39 -8.52
C GLY A 79 -4.33 8.85 -9.98
N PHE A 80 -3.25 9.41 -10.46
CA PHE A 80 -3.14 9.86 -11.85
C PHE A 80 -1.77 9.54 -12.45
N ASP A 81 -1.74 9.47 -13.75
CA ASP A 81 -0.51 9.37 -14.53
C ASP A 81 0.01 10.79 -14.82
N SER A 82 1.13 11.15 -14.20
CA SER A 82 1.75 12.46 -14.35
C SER A 82 2.49 12.65 -15.68
N ILE A 83 2.60 11.60 -16.50
CA ILE A 83 3.23 11.69 -17.83
C ILE A 83 2.22 12.08 -18.90
N ASN A 84 0.98 11.59 -18.79
CA ASN A 84 -0.06 11.83 -19.80
C ASN A 84 -1.34 12.46 -19.27
N GLY A 85 -1.47 12.64 -17.93
CA GLY A 85 -2.60 13.29 -17.28
C GLY A 85 -3.85 12.41 -17.09
N THR A 86 -3.80 11.12 -17.40
CA THR A 86 -4.95 10.23 -17.25
C THR A 86 -5.19 9.83 -15.80
N LEU A 87 -6.46 9.49 -15.46
CA LEU A 87 -6.81 8.95 -14.15
C LEU A 87 -6.29 7.52 -14.02
N GLY A 88 -5.76 7.21 -12.84
CA GLY A 88 -5.37 5.84 -12.47
C GLY A 88 -6.56 4.95 -12.08
N GLN A 89 -6.25 3.74 -11.62
CA GLN A 89 -7.19 2.76 -11.06
C GLN A 89 -8.46 2.54 -11.92
N GLY A 90 -8.25 2.37 -13.23
CA GLY A 90 -9.32 2.12 -14.19
C GLY A 90 -10.19 3.35 -14.47
N GLY A 91 -9.61 4.56 -14.42
CA GLY A 91 -10.29 5.82 -14.72
C GLY A 91 -11.16 6.37 -13.60
N ARG A 92 -10.99 5.88 -12.36
CA ARG A 92 -11.77 6.35 -11.20
C ARG A 92 -11.22 7.67 -10.66
N LEU A 93 -12.12 8.66 -10.44
CA LEU A 93 -11.73 9.93 -9.83
C LEU A 93 -11.14 9.76 -8.43
N PHE A 94 -11.68 8.89 -7.59
CA PHE A 94 -11.15 8.55 -6.27
C PHE A 94 -10.82 7.06 -6.18
N GLY A 95 -9.98 6.60 -7.11
CA GLY A 95 -9.67 5.19 -7.26
C GLY A 95 -8.71 4.63 -6.22
N ARG A 96 -8.00 5.49 -5.47
CA ARG A 96 -7.09 5.05 -4.43
C ARG A 96 -7.80 4.91 -3.09
N GLN A 97 -8.47 5.94 -2.62
CA GLN A 97 -9.29 5.92 -1.42
C GLN A 97 -10.55 6.75 -1.60
N ALA A 98 -11.67 6.28 -1.07
CA ALA A 98 -12.95 6.96 -1.03
C ALA A 98 -13.76 6.40 0.16
N TRP A 99 -13.54 6.96 1.34
CA TRP A 99 -14.17 6.49 2.56
C TRP A 99 -14.50 7.62 3.52
N VAL A 100 -15.48 7.36 4.40
CA VAL A 100 -15.87 8.22 5.52
C VAL A 100 -15.96 7.37 6.78
N GLY A 101 -15.74 7.99 7.94
CA GLY A 101 -15.79 7.25 9.20
C GLY A 101 -15.91 8.15 10.44
N LEU A 102 -15.95 7.48 11.58
CA LEU A 102 -15.95 8.10 12.91
C LEU A 102 -14.68 7.72 13.65
N SER A 103 -14.06 8.68 14.28
CA SER A 103 -12.81 8.52 15.03
C SER A 103 -12.92 9.09 16.44
N ASN A 104 -12.39 8.37 17.42
CA ASN A 104 -12.30 8.82 18.81
C ASN A 104 -11.11 8.13 19.49
N PRO A 105 -10.30 8.82 20.28
CA PRO A 105 -9.12 8.23 20.92
C PRO A 105 -9.44 7.13 21.95
N THR A 106 -10.68 7.06 22.45
CA THR A 106 -11.07 6.06 23.44
C THR A 106 -11.56 4.76 22.82
N TRP A 107 -12.36 4.84 21.72
CA TRP A 107 -12.93 3.63 21.10
C TRP A 107 -12.39 3.35 19.70
N GLY A 108 -11.47 4.17 19.16
CA GLY A 108 -10.80 3.92 17.90
C GLY A 108 -11.46 4.58 16.69
N THR A 109 -11.25 4.01 15.51
CA THR A 109 -11.71 4.56 14.23
C THR A 109 -12.44 3.50 13.43
N LEU A 110 -13.68 3.81 13.02
CA LEU A 110 -14.47 3.00 12.12
C LEU A 110 -14.64 3.73 10.79
N THR A 111 -14.28 3.12 9.68
CA THR A 111 -14.37 3.71 8.34
C THR A 111 -15.16 2.80 7.39
N ILE A 112 -15.86 3.40 6.43
CA ILE A 112 -16.68 2.70 5.43
C ILE A 112 -16.38 3.28 4.06
N GLY A 113 -16.12 2.40 3.06
CA GLY A 113 -15.87 2.83 1.68
C GLY A 113 -14.80 2.02 0.97
N ARG A 114 -14.09 2.66 0.05
CA ARG A 114 -12.95 2.07 -0.68
C ARG A 114 -11.65 2.47 0.02
N GLN A 115 -10.87 1.48 0.45
CA GLN A 115 -9.67 1.69 1.27
C GLN A 115 -8.68 0.52 1.14
N TYR A 116 -7.50 0.68 1.72
CA TYR A 116 -6.51 -0.39 1.84
C TYR A 116 -6.87 -1.37 2.96
N ASP A 117 -6.28 -2.55 2.90
CA ASP A 117 -6.37 -3.58 3.93
C ASP A 117 -5.31 -3.41 5.03
N THR A 118 -5.43 -4.23 6.06
CA THR A 118 -4.53 -4.25 7.21
C THR A 118 -3.09 -4.64 6.83
N PHE A 119 -2.92 -5.52 5.83
CA PHE A 119 -1.60 -5.94 5.39
C PHE A 119 -0.82 -4.77 4.79
N TRP A 120 -1.47 -4.00 3.91
CA TRP A 120 -0.92 -2.78 3.33
C TRP A 120 -0.65 -1.72 4.41
N ASP A 121 -1.61 -1.45 5.30
CA ASP A 121 -1.49 -0.41 6.33
C ASP A 121 -0.34 -0.68 7.31
N TYR A 122 -0.06 -1.95 7.61
CA TYR A 122 0.98 -2.31 8.57
C TYR A 122 2.36 -2.55 7.96
N PHE A 123 2.45 -3.04 6.71
CA PHE A 123 3.72 -3.41 6.11
C PHE A 123 4.31 -2.38 5.15
N THR A 124 3.57 -1.38 4.68
CA THR A 124 4.10 -0.34 3.78
C THR A 124 5.26 0.48 4.38
N THR A 125 5.42 0.47 5.69
CA THR A 125 6.53 1.13 6.38
C THR A 125 7.68 0.17 6.73
N VAL A 126 7.50 -1.11 6.49
CA VAL A 126 8.45 -2.20 6.78
C VAL A 126 9.04 -2.75 5.50
N ALA A 127 8.19 -3.06 4.52
CA ALA A 127 8.63 -3.57 3.22
C ALA A 127 9.45 -2.52 2.47
N THR A 128 10.52 -2.97 1.88
CA THR A 128 11.48 -2.12 1.18
C THR A 128 10.87 -1.38 0.00
N ALA A 129 9.90 -2.01 -0.64
CA ALA A 129 9.27 -1.56 -1.87
C ALA A 129 8.69 -0.15 -1.83
N ILE A 130 8.18 0.30 -0.70
CA ILE A 130 7.17 1.37 -0.75
C ILE A 130 7.65 2.70 -0.23
N GLY A 131 8.67 2.71 0.57
CA GLY A 131 9.09 3.95 1.23
C GLY A 131 10.35 4.59 0.67
N THR A 132 11.22 3.81 0.08
CA THR A 132 12.62 4.20 -0.07
C THR A 132 13.26 3.84 -1.42
N ILE A 133 12.80 2.79 -2.11
CA ILE A 133 13.43 2.33 -3.35
C ILE A 133 12.50 2.46 -4.58
N GLY A 134 11.25 2.88 -4.39
CA GLY A 134 10.33 3.05 -5.49
C GLY A 134 9.72 1.73 -5.95
N LEU A 135 9.97 1.29 -7.16
CA LEU A 135 9.24 0.22 -7.84
C LEU A 135 9.76 -1.21 -7.53
N LEU A 136 10.39 -1.43 -6.38
CA LEU A 136 10.80 -2.76 -5.96
C LEU A 136 9.62 -3.51 -5.35
N ASP A 137 9.21 -4.61 -5.96
CA ASP A 137 8.10 -5.43 -5.53
C ASP A 137 8.50 -6.88 -5.24
N HIS A 138 7.69 -7.55 -4.44
CA HIS A 138 7.69 -9.00 -4.38
C HIS A 138 7.19 -9.57 -5.71
N PRO A 139 7.66 -10.75 -6.16
CA PRO A 139 7.34 -11.26 -7.48
C PRO A 139 5.84 -11.19 -7.79
N GLY A 140 5.52 -10.45 -8.87
CA GLY A 140 4.17 -10.27 -9.35
C GLY A 140 3.23 -9.50 -8.42
N ASP A 141 3.74 -8.65 -7.52
CA ASP A 141 2.96 -7.95 -6.48
C ASP A 141 1.91 -8.90 -5.86
N ALA A 142 2.38 -10.11 -5.51
CA ALA A 142 1.51 -11.19 -5.08
C ALA A 142 0.74 -10.83 -3.80
N ASP A 143 1.38 -10.13 -2.90
CA ASP A 143 0.88 -9.69 -1.60
C ASP A 143 0.20 -8.32 -1.62
N ASN A 144 0.22 -7.61 -2.75
CA ASN A 144 -0.34 -6.27 -2.93
C ASN A 144 0.39 -5.17 -2.12
N LEU A 145 1.66 -5.32 -1.82
CA LEU A 145 2.40 -4.29 -1.07
C LEU A 145 2.71 -3.03 -1.87
N ILE A 146 2.71 -3.09 -3.22
CA ILE A 146 2.70 -1.88 -4.07
C ILE A 146 1.34 -1.17 -4.00
N GLY A 147 0.29 -1.88 -3.55
CA GLY A 147 -1.06 -1.35 -3.48
C GLY A 147 -1.69 -1.21 -4.87
N THR A 148 -1.56 -2.22 -5.72
CA THR A 148 -2.15 -2.25 -7.05
C THR A 148 -3.67 -2.20 -6.99
N TRP A 149 -4.29 -2.93 -6.05
CA TRP A 149 -5.74 -2.85 -5.82
C TRP A 149 -6.08 -2.38 -4.41
N ARG A 150 -7.32 -1.97 -4.21
CA ARG A 150 -7.94 -1.56 -2.94
C ARG A 150 -9.25 -2.29 -2.78
N TYR A 151 -9.75 -2.31 -1.56
CA TYR A 151 -10.98 -3.00 -1.21
C TYR A 151 -12.15 -2.02 -1.22
N SER A 152 -13.07 -2.23 -2.18
CA SER A 152 -14.36 -1.52 -2.24
C SER A 152 -15.38 -2.18 -1.31
N ASN A 153 -16.48 -1.46 -1.02
CA ASN A 153 -17.58 -1.98 -0.20
C ASN A 153 -17.12 -2.49 1.17
N SER A 154 -16.14 -1.82 1.76
CA SER A 154 -15.49 -2.30 2.97
C SER A 154 -15.86 -1.49 4.20
N VAL A 155 -15.87 -2.18 5.33
CA VAL A 155 -15.90 -1.63 6.69
C VAL A 155 -14.57 -1.97 7.33
N LYS A 156 -13.89 -1.00 7.92
CA LYS A 156 -12.62 -1.18 8.60
C LYS A 156 -12.67 -0.54 9.99
N TYR A 157 -12.16 -1.26 10.97
CA TYR A 157 -12.04 -0.77 12.34
C TYR A 157 -10.59 -0.87 12.79
N MET A 158 -10.09 0.22 13.38
CA MET A 158 -8.78 0.30 14.03
C MET A 158 -8.97 0.68 15.50
N THR A 159 -8.39 -0.09 16.41
CA THR A 159 -8.42 0.17 17.86
C THR A 159 -7.61 1.42 18.19
N PRO A 160 -7.85 2.04 19.35
CA PRO A 160 -6.87 2.93 19.95
C PRO A 160 -5.57 2.17 20.24
N GLN A 161 -4.46 2.91 20.31
CA GLN A 161 -3.19 2.33 20.75
C GLN A 161 -3.19 2.17 22.29
N PHE A 162 -2.91 0.96 22.75
CA PHE A 162 -2.79 0.65 24.17
C PHE A 162 -1.40 0.10 24.49
N HIS A 163 -0.61 0.81 25.26
CA HIS A 163 0.79 0.47 25.59
C HIS A 163 1.66 0.12 24.36
N GLY A 164 1.45 0.85 23.25
CA GLY A 164 2.16 0.63 22.01
C GLY A 164 1.51 -0.40 21.08
N LEU A 165 0.49 -1.14 21.52
CA LEU A 165 -0.23 -2.13 20.74
C LEU A 165 -1.50 -1.54 20.14
N ASP A 166 -1.75 -1.76 18.86
CA ASP A 166 -3.02 -1.54 18.18
C ASP A 166 -3.37 -2.74 17.28
N ALA A 167 -4.65 -2.84 16.93
CA ALA A 167 -5.19 -3.86 16.05
C ALA A 167 -6.12 -3.23 15.01
N GLU A 168 -6.18 -3.85 13.84
CA GLU A 168 -7.03 -3.43 12.74
C GLU A 168 -7.72 -4.65 12.11
N GLY A 169 -8.96 -4.45 11.64
CA GLY A 169 -9.68 -5.44 10.88
C GLY A 169 -10.54 -4.80 9.81
N LEU A 170 -10.62 -5.45 8.64
CA LEU A 170 -11.43 -5.02 7.51
C LEU A 170 -12.30 -6.17 7.02
N TYR A 171 -13.52 -5.87 6.63
CA TYR A 171 -14.39 -6.76 5.85
C TYR A 171 -14.92 -6.02 4.62
N ALA A 172 -14.79 -6.64 3.43
CA ALA A 172 -15.27 -6.12 2.16
C ALA A 172 -16.32 -7.06 1.55
N PHE A 173 -17.49 -6.50 1.27
CA PHE A 173 -18.66 -7.26 0.81
C PHE A 173 -18.61 -7.58 -0.68
N SER A 174 -19.21 -8.68 -1.08
CA SER A 174 -19.38 -9.06 -2.49
C SER A 174 -20.37 -8.15 -3.23
N ASN A 175 -21.35 -7.58 -2.53
CA ASN A 175 -22.47 -6.79 -3.10
C ASN A 175 -23.26 -7.55 -4.18
N GLU A 176 -23.27 -8.88 -4.15
CA GLU A 176 -24.00 -9.72 -5.10
C GLU A 176 -25.03 -10.58 -4.39
N ALA A 177 -26.30 -10.44 -4.77
CA ALA A 177 -27.39 -11.19 -4.18
C ALA A 177 -27.24 -12.69 -4.48
N GLY A 178 -27.31 -13.53 -3.43
CA GLY A 178 -27.14 -14.98 -3.55
C GLY A 178 -25.69 -15.46 -3.72
N ALA A 179 -24.71 -14.57 -3.83
CA ALA A 179 -23.31 -14.89 -4.06
C ALA A 179 -22.35 -14.24 -3.04
N PHE A 180 -22.71 -14.31 -1.76
CA PHE A 180 -21.96 -13.67 -0.65
C PHE A 180 -20.47 -14.04 -0.60
N GLY A 181 -20.09 -15.24 -1.08
CA GLY A 181 -18.70 -15.72 -1.14
C GLY A 181 -17.95 -15.37 -2.42
N VAL A 182 -18.53 -14.60 -3.36
CA VAL A 182 -17.90 -14.25 -4.65
C VAL A 182 -17.38 -12.83 -4.62
N ASN A 183 -16.06 -12.67 -4.74
CA ASN A 183 -15.38 -11.37 -4.68
C ASN A 183 -15.67 -10.63 -3.37
N ARG A 184 -15.49 -11.31 -2.24
CA ARG A 184 -15.41 -10.71 -0.90
C ARG A 184 -13.99 -10.80 -0.37
N ALA A 185 -13.66 -9.98 0.63
CA ALA A 185 -12.36 -10.05 1.30
C ALA A 185 -12.49 -9.70 2.78
N TYR A 186 -11.52 -10.15 3.57
CA TYR A 186 -11.35 -9.71 4.95
C TYR A 186 -9.87 -9.71 5.33
N SER A 187 -9.52 -8.83 6.26
CA SER A 187 -8.17 -8.75 6.81
C SER A 187 -8.21 -8.47 8.31
N ALA A 188 -7.15 -8.87 9.00
CA ALA A 188 -6.92 -8.55 10.39
C ALA A 188 -5.42 -8.49 10.68
N GLY A 189 -5.03 -7.67 11.65
CA GLY A 189 -3.64 -7.57 12.07
C GLY A 189 -3.47 -6.88 13.40
N VAL A 190 -2.25 -6.99 13.92
CA VAL A 190 -1.80 -6.34 15.15
C VAL A 190 -0.46 -5.66 14.89
N ARG A 191 -0.26 -4.53 15.54
CA ARG A 191 0.99 -3.79 15.48
C ARG A 191 1.43 -3.37 16.86
N TYR A 192 2.71 -3.56 17.15
CA TYR A 192 3.36 -3.06 18.35
C TYR A 192 4.41 -2.03 17.97
N GLN A 193 4.39 -0.89 18.61
CA GLN A 193 5.39 0.16 18.45
C GLN A 193 5.81 0.70 19.80
N SER A 194 7.10 0.65 20.10
CA SER A 194 7.68 1.19 21.32
C SER A 194 9.06 1.76 21.05
N GLY A 195 9.23 3.06 21.30
CA GLY A 195 10.47 3.76 21.04
C GLY A 195 10.94 3.61 19.59
N ARG A 196 12.05 2.90 19.40
CA ARG A 196 12.71 2.68 18.10
C ARG A 196 12.26 1.41 17.38
N LEU A 197 11.47 0.57 18.03
CA LEU A 197 11.02 -0.72 17.51
C LEU A 197 9.58 -0.64 17.01
N ARG A 198 9.31 -1.18 15.84
CA ARG A 198 7.97 -1.46 15.32
C ARG A 198 7.93 -2.90 14.81
N ILE A 199 6.91 -3.64 15.20
CA ILE A 199 6.64 -5.01 14.72
C ILE A 199 5.15 -5.07 14.36
N ALA A 200 4.81 -5.80 13.30
CA ALA A 200 3.44 -6.05 12.90
C ALA A 200 3.27 -7.49 12.43
N ALA A 201 2.05 -7.99 12.56
CA ALA A 201 1.59 -9.23 11.95
C ALA A 201 0.21 -8.99 11.34
N ALA A 202 -0.03 -9.50 10.14
CA ALA A 202 -1.31 -9.32 9.46
C ALA A 202 -1.67 -10.53 8.58
N TYR A 203 -2.97 -10.66 8.35
CA TYR A 203 -3.61 -11.64 7.50
C TYR A 203 -4.63 -11.00 6.58
N VAL A 204 -4.70 -11.47 5.32
CA VAL A 204 -5.71 -11.09 4.34
C VAL A 204 -6.22 -12.32 3.63
N GLU A 205 -7.52 -12.41 3.39
CA GLU A 205 -8.12 -13.42 2.51
C GLU A 205 -9.07 -12.77 1.49
N LEU A 206 -8.94 -13.20 0.23
CA LEU A 206 -9.83 -12.86 -0.86
C LEU A 206 -10.47 -14.13 -1.39
N ASP A 207 -11.80 -14.15 -1.48
CA ASP A 207 -12.55 -15.24 -2.08
C ASP A 207 -12.97 -14.86 -3.50
N ARG A 208 -12.57 -15.65 -4.50
CA ARG A 208 -12.87 -15.50 -5.93
C ARG A 208 -12.71 -14.05 -6.44
N PRO A 209 -11.51 -13.46 -6.25
CA PRO A 209 -11.29 -12.05 -6.57
C PRO A 209 -11.39 -11.79 -8.09
N GLY A 210 -11.96 -10.66 -8.45
CA GLY A 210 -11.76 -9.99 -9.74
C GLY A 210 -12.45 -10.56 -10.97
N THR A 211 -13.19 -11.67 -10.92
CA THR A 211 -13.55 -12.37 -12.16
C THR A 211 -15.00 -12.23 -12.64
N VAL A 212 -15.98 -12.29 -11.76
CA VAL A 212 -17.39 -12.41 -12.19
C VAL A 212 -18.23 -11.23 -11.69
N ASN A 213 -17.81 -10.62 -10.60
CA ASN A 213 -18.53 -9.54 -9.93
C ASN A 213 -17.65 -8.30 -9.83
N ALA A 214 -17.77 -7.40 -10.80
CA ALA A 214 -17.04 -6.14 -10.82
C ALA A 214 -17.46 -5.16 -9.71
N GLY A 215 -18.62 -5.39 -9.09
CA GLY A 215 -19.12 -4.62 -7.95
C GLY A 215 -18.63 -5.10 -6.60
N GLY A 216 -17.85 -6.17 -6.51
CA GLY A 216 -17.37 -6.78 -5.27
C GLY A 216 -16.18 -6.08 -4.63
N ALA A 217 -15.50 -6.81 -3.73
CA ALA A 217 -14.41 -6.30 -2.90
C ALA A 217 -13.23 -5.77 -3.72
N VAL A 218 -12.76 -6.55 -4.71
CA VAL A 218 -11.70 -6.12 -5.64
C VAL A 218 -12.25 -6.05 -7.06
N SER A 219 -11.84 -5.02 -7.77
CA SER A 219 -12.31 -4.73 -9.12
C SER A 219 -11.30 -5.17 -10.18
N ASN A 220 -11.44 -4.66 -11.39
CA ASN A 220 -10.61 -4.97 -12.56
C ASN A 220 -9.11 -4.65 -12.40
N ASP A 221 -8.71 -3.86 -11.40
CA ASP A 221 -7.31 -3.62 -11.05
C ASP A 221 -6.58 -4.86 -10.45
N TYR A 222 -7.29 -5.92 -10.06
CA TYR A 222 -6.69 -7.16 -9.54
C TYR A 222 -5.84 -7.93 -10.56
N ALA A 223 -6.13 -7.85 -11.84
CA ALA A 223 -5.46 -8.63 -12.89
C ALA A 223 -5.05 -7.80 -14.12
N GLY A 224 -4.84 -6.51 -13.95
CA GLY A 224 -4.78 -5.58 -15.08
C GLY A 224 -3.41 -5.26 -15.66
N ALA A 225 -2.28 -5.70 -15.05
CA ALA A 225 -0.95 -5.30 -15.51
C ALA A 225 -0.04 -6.50 -15.81
N PRO A 226 0.92 -6.37 -16.74
CA PRO A 226 1.77 -7.49 -17.19
C PRO A 226 2.69 -8.04 -16.09
N PHE A 227 3.06 -7.24 -15.10
CA PHE A 227 3.88 -7.68 -13.96
C PHE A 227 3.10 -8.46 -12.90
N LEU A 228 1.74 -8.44 -12.93
CA LEU A 228 0.89 -9.16 -11.99
C LEU A 228 0.88 -10.67 -12.34
N LEU A 229 1.81 -11.38 -11.79
CA LEU A 229 1.93 -12.84 -11.95
C LEU A 229 0.94 -13.55 -11.00
N PHE A 230 0.73 -14.84 -11.22
CA PHE A 230 0.01 -15.78 -10.34
C PHE A 230 -1.51 -15.58 -10.22
N ARG A 231 -2.14 -14.66 -10.97
CA ARG A 231 -3.61 -14.43 -10.94
C ARG A 231 -4.40 -15.47 -11.74
N SER A 232 -3.72 -16.40 -12.41
CA SER A 232 -4.33 -17.52 -13.11
C SER A 232 -3.61 -18.83 -12.80
N SER A 233 -4.32 -19.95 -13.00
CA SER A 233 -3.80 -21.30 -12.74
C SER A 233 -2.52 -21.60 -13.55
N PRO A 234 -1.56 -22.30 -12.93
CA PRO A 234 -0.39 -22.81 -13.64
C PRO A 234 -0.73 -23.87 -14.69
N LEU A 235 -1.89 -24.53 -14.60
CA LEU A 235 -2.33 -25.55 -15.56
C LEU A 235 -3.10 -24.94 -16.72
N ASN A 236 -3.89 -23.88 -16.45
CA ASN A 236 -4.71 -23.24 -17.48
C ASN A 236 -4.82 -21.72 -17.20
N PRO A 237 -4.26 -20.84 -18.04
CA PRO A 237 -4.28 -19.39 -17.83
C PRO A 237 -5.69 -18.76 -17.88
N SER A 238 -6.70 -19.49 -18.38
CA SER A 238 -8.09 -19.04 -18.35
C SER A 238 -8.82 -19.34 -17.01
N VAL A 239 -8.15 -20.07 -16.12
CA VAL A 239 -8.72 -20.41 -14.82
C VAL A 239 -8.22 -19.44 -13.75
N GLY A 240 -9.15 -18.73 -13.11
CA GLY A 240 -8.84 -17.72 -12.10
C GLY A 240 -8.64 -18.29 -10.69
N VAL A 241 -8.39 -17.38 -9.78
CA VAL A 241 -8.18 -17.67 -8.35
C VAL A 241 -9.52 -17.99 -7.68
N ARG A 242 -9.57 -19.09 -6.96
CA ARG A 242 -10.66 -19.45 -6.05
C ARG A 242 -10.51 -18.76 -4.70
N ARG A 243 -9.26 -18.71 -4.19
CA ARG A 243 -8.92 -18.07 -2.91
C ARG A 243 -7.47 -17.61 -2.93
N GLN A 244 -7.24 -16.39 -2.46
CA GLN A 244 -5.91 -15.88 -2.16
C GLN A 244 -5.83 -15.56 -0.67
N ARG A 245 -4.71 -15.94 -0.03
CA ARG A 245 -4.41 -15.66 1.38
C ARG A 245 -3.02 -15.11 1.49
N ASN A 246 -2.89 -13.99 2.20
CA ASN A 246 -1.60 -13.39 2.55
C ASN A 246 -1.48 -13.38 4.06
N TYR A 247 -0.33 -13.77 4.58
CA TYR A 247 -0.01 -13.65 5.99
C TYR A 247 1.47 -13.34 6.16
N GLY A 248 1.78 -12.43 7.07
CA GLY A 248 3.14 -11.97 7.26
C GLY A 248 3.39 -11.42 8.64
N VAL A 249 4.67 -11.36 8.95
CA VAL A 249 5.23 -10.71 10.12
C VAL A 249 6.46 -9.92 9.70
N GLY A 250 6.62 -8.72 10.24
CA GLY A 250 7.77 -7.89 9.92
C GLY A 250 7.86 -6.70 10.85
N GLY A 251 8.96 -5.98 10.74
CA GLY A 251 9.20 -4.82 11.57
C GLY A 251 10.44 -4.06 11.16
N TYR A 252 10.69 -2.98 11.87
CA TYR A 252 11.94 -2.24 11.74
C TYR A 252 12.48 -1.84 13.12
N TYR A 253 13.79 -1.63 13.15
CA TYR A 253 14.49 -1.03 14.28
C TYR A 253 15.29 0.19 13.81
N ASP A 254 15.07 1.33 14.48
CA ASP A 254 15.80 2.57 14.23
C ASP A 254 16.95 2.67 15.25
N PHE A 255 18.21 2.65 14.79
CA PHE A 255 19.37 2.71 15.66
C PHE A 255 19.62 4.10 16.25
N GLY A 256 18.94 5.15 15.74
CA GLY A 256 19.01 6.53 16.22
C GLY A 256 20.28 7.28 15.77
N ASN A 257 21.12 6.67 14.95
CA ASN A 257 22.31 7.25 14.35
C ASN A 257 22.16 7.46 12.82
N GLY A 258 20.91 7.54 12.35
CA GLY A 258 20.59 7.63 10.93
C GLY A 258 20.48 6.28 10.23
N LEU A 259 20.77 5.17 10.92
CA LEU A 259 20.61 3.82 10.41
C LEU A 259 19.26 3.23 10.86
N ARG A 260 18.52 2.66 9.90
CA ARG A 260 17.33 1.83 10.16
C ARG A 260 17.52 0.48 9.46
N TRP A 261 17.15 -0.57 10.13
CA TRP A 261 17.00 -1.91 9.58
C TRP A 261 15.55 -2.33 9.60
N ALA A 262 15.07 -2.88 8.49
CA ALA A 262 13.75 -3.47 8.38
C ALA A 262 13.86 -4.90 7.85
N ALA A 263 12.95 -5.76 8.29
CA ALA A 263 12.83 -7.12 7.79
C ALA A 263 11.38 -7.60 7.89
N MET A 264 10.97 -8.43 6.93
CA MET A 264 9.69 -9.13 6.99
C MET A 264 9.78 -10.52 6.34
N VAL A 265 8.86 -11.36 6.75
CA VAL A 265 8.56 -12.63 6.09
C VAL A 265 7.07 -12.68 5.86
N ASP A 266 6.67 -12.94 4.63
CA ASP A 266 5.28 -13.16 4.27
C ASP A 266 5.11 -14.38 3.38
N GLN A 267 3.91 -14.93 3.36
CA GLN A 267 3.52 -15.95 2.42
C GLN A 267 2.19 -15.59 1.77
N VAL A 268 2.15 -15.71 0.44
CA VAL A 268 0.93 -15.61 -0.35
C VAL A 268 0.58 -16.99 -0.88
N ARG A 269 -0.66 -17.42 -0.67
CA ARG A 269 -1.15 -18.68 -1.20
C ARG A 269 -2.34 -18.45 -2.11
N PHE A 270 -2.23 -18.94 -3.34
CA PHE A 270 -3.29 -19.00 -4.33
C PHE A 270 -3.81 -20.43 -4.43
N ASP A 271 -5.12 -20.60 -4.23
CA ASP A 271 -5.86 -21.81 -4.59
C ASP A 271 -6.69 -21.47 -5.83
N TYR A 272 -6.54 -22.21 -6.93
CA TYR A 272 -7.23 -21.95 -8.19
C TYR A 272 -8.54 -22.76 -8.33
N LEU A 273 -9.38 -22.38 -9.30
CA LEU A 273 -10.67 -23.04 -9.55
C LEU A 273 -10.52 -24.46 -10.11
N ASP A 274 -9.38 -24.82 -10.67
CA ASP A 274 -9.04 -26.17 -11.15
C ASP A 274 -8.36 -27.04 -10.09
N GLN A 275 -8.37 -26.63 -8.83
CA GLN A 275 -7.75 -27.30 -7.68
C GLN A 275 -6.21 -27.28 -7.67
N SER A 276 -5.56 -26.67 -8.65
CA SER A 276 -4.12 -26.37 -8.55
C SER A 276 -3.89 -25.26 -7.52
N SER A 277 -2.62 -25.06 -7.13
CA SER A 277 -2.26 -24.03 -6.17
C SER A 277 -0.85 -23.47 -6.45
N PHE A 278 -0.60 -22.30 -5.85
CA PHE A 278 0.73 -21.71 -5.78
C PHE A 278 0.93 -21.07 -4.41
N ALA A 279 2.07 -21.30 -3.79
CA ALA A 279 2.48 -20.65 -2.56
C ALA A 279 3.80 -19.92 -2.81
N LEU A 280 3.84 -18.62 -2.50
CA LEU A 280 5.02 -17.76 -2.59
C LEU A 280 5.39 -17.31 -1.18
N THR A 281 6.61 -17.58 -0.74
CA THR A 281 7.16 -17.07 0.52
C THR A 281 8.23 -16.04 0.19
N ASN A 282 8.11 -14.85 0.75
CA ASN A 282 9.06 -13.76 0.59
C ASN A 282 9.82 -13.53 1.90
N TYR A 283 11.12 -13.30 1.77
CA TYR A 283 12.03 -12.88 2.84
C TYR A 283 12.63 -11.55 2.40
N ASP A 284 12.16 -10.45 2.97
CA ASP A 284 12.57 -9.09 2.64
C ASP A 284 13.43 -8.52 3.76
N THR A 285 14.54 -7.88 3.41
CA THR A 285 15.36 -7.11 4.34
C THR A 285 15.94 -5.88 3.69
N SER A 286 15.98 -4.78 4.42
CA SER A 286 16.53 -3.52 3.93
C SER A 286 17.22 -2.73 5.04
N PHE A 287 18.16 -1.90 4.59
CA PHE A 287 18.84 -0.90 5.41
C PHE A 287 18.71 0.45 4.76
N SER A 288 18.31 1.46 5.52
CA SER A 288 18.39 2.87 5.11
C SER A 288 19.34 3.61 6.03
N TYR A 289 20.19 4.45 5.43
CA TYR A 289 21.20 5.23 6.16
C TYR A 289 21.26 6.68 5.68
N ASN A 290 21.24 7.59 6.63
CA ASN A 290 21.40 9.02 6.36
C ASN A 290 22.89 9.34 6.19
N LEU A 291 23.38 9.40 4.96
CA LEU A 291 24.77 9.81 4.65
C LEU A 291 25.01 11.27 5.05
N THR A 292 24.03 12.13 4.79
CA THR A 292 23.95 13.52 5.26
C THR A 292 22.49 13.83 5.62
N PRO A 293 22.17 15.00 6.22
CA PRO A 293 20.77 15.38 6.45
C PRO A 293 19.90 15.41 5.19
N SER A 294 20.48 15.50 4.01
CA SER A 294 19.76 15.58 2.73
C SER A 294 20.01 14.40 1.79
N LEU A 295 20.92 13.48 2.11
CA LEU A 295 21.26 12.35 1.25
C LEU A 295 21.06 11.04 1.99
N PHE A 296 20.19 10.18 1.44
CA PHE A 296 19.83 8.88 1.98
C PHE A 296 20.34 7.78 1.05
N LEU A 297 20.91 6.76 1.63
CA LEU A 297 21.27 5.51 0.97
C LEU A 297 20.33 4.41 1.45
N VAL A 298 19.79 3.64 0.53
CA VAL A 298 18.99 2.45 0.84
C VAL A 298 19.56 1.26 0.09
N GLY A 299 19.71 0.14 0.78
CA GLY A 299 20.05 -1.15 0.20
C GLY A 299 19.01 -2.19 0.61
N ALA A 300 18.62 -3.04 -0.33
CA ALA A 300 17.59 -4.05 -0.09
C ALA A 300 17.91 -5.38 -0.77
N TYR A 301 17.44 -6.45 -0.15
CA TYR A 301 17.47 -7.77 -0.72
C TYR A 301 16.19 -8.53 -0.39
N ILE A 302 15.59 -9.15 -1.42
CA ILE A 302 14.40 -9.99 -1.29
C ILE A 302 14.74 -11.35 -1.88
N TYR A 303 14.56 -12.40 -1.07
CA TYR A 303 14.54 -13.77 -1.55
C TYR A 303 13.11 -14.28 -1.54
N SER A 304 12.64 -14.78 -2.69
CA SER A 304 11.30 -15.36 -2.81
C SER A 304 11.38 -16.80 -3.27
N HIS A 305 10.61 -17.67 -2.62
CA HIS A 305 10.47 -19.08 -2.96
C HIS A 305 9.01 -19.41 -3.27
N GLY A 306 8.77 -19.90 -4.48
CA GLY A 306 7.46 -20.31 -4.97
C GLY A 306 7.35 -21.82 -5.13
N GLN A 307 6.23 -22.41 -4.73
CA GLN A 307 5.92 -23.82 -4.89
C GLN A 307 4.56 -23.99 -5.58
N TYR A 308 4.55 -24.65 -6.71
CA TYR A 308 3.34 -25.00 -7.45
C TYR A 308 2.78 -26.33 -6.97
N GLY A 309 1.52 -26.35 -6.54
CA GLY A 309 0.74 -27.57 -6.32
C GLY A 309 0.03 -27.98 -7.62
N GLY A 310 0.06 -29.29 -7.90
CA GLY A 310 -0.51 -29.86 -9.14
C GLY A 310 0.52 -30.18 -10.21
N ILE A 311 1.65 -29.49 -10.27
CA ILE A 311 2.77 -29.81 -11.17
C ILE A 311 4.07 -30.14 -10.42
N ASN A 312 4.06 -30.06 -9.09
CA ASN A 312 5.21 -30.33 -8.19
C ASN A 312 6.52 -29.65 -8.64
N ALA A 313 6.47 -28.34 -8.82
CA ALA A 313 7.58 -27.55 -9.34
C ALA A 313 7.83 -26.33 -8.47
N GLY A 314 9.10 -26.01 -8.26
CA GLY A 314 9.55 -24.85 -7.48
C GLY A 314 10.12 -23.74 -8.35
N SER A 315 10.05 -22.53 -7.82
CA SER A 315 10.56 -21.30 -8.43
C SER A 315 11.26 -20.45 -7.39
N HIS A 316 12.24 -19.66 -7.79
CA HIS A 316 13.01 -18.79 -6.91
C HIS A 316 13.25 -17.46 -7.57
N TRP A 317 13.18 -16.39 -6.77
CA TRP A 317 13.57 -15.03 -7.16
C TRP A 317 14.58 -14.49 -6.16
N ASN A 318 15.59 -13.83 -6.69
CA ASN A 318 16.55 -13.05 -5.94
C ASN A 318 16.45 -11.63 -6.47
N THR A 319 16.06 -10.70 -5.64
CA THR A 319 15.90 -9.29 -5.99
C THR A 319 16.81 -8.46 -5.10
N ALA A 320 17.65 -7.64 -5.69
CA ALA A 320 18.51 -6.71 -4.99
C ALA A 320 18.29 -5.31 -5.51
N ALA A 321 18.37 -4.32 -4.62
CA ALA A 321 18.25 -2.93 -5.02
C ALA A 321 19.15 -2.03 -4.20
N ILE A 322 19.57 -0.94 -4.83
CA ILE A 322 20.26 0.18 -4.19
C ILE A 322 19.66 1.50 -4.67
N SER A 323 19.44 2.43 -3.77
CA SER A 323 18.91 3.75 -4.07
C SER A 323 19.65 4.84 -3.33
N LEU A 324 19.91 5.93 -4.04
CA LEU A 324 20.33 7.21 -3.49
C LEU A 324 19.17 8.19 -3.66
N ASP A 325 18.73 8.81 -2.56
CA ASP A 325 17.65 9.79 -2.54
C ASP A 325 18.17 11.11 -1.97
N TYR A 326 18.18 12.17 -2.78
CA TYR A 326 18.69 13.49 -2.42
C TYR A 326 17.56 14.49 -2.28
N TYR A 327 17.35 14.99 -1.07
CA TYR A 327 16.35 15.99 -0.73
C TYR A 327 16.82 17.39 -1.06
N LEU A 328 16.22 18.00 -2.08
CA LEU A 328 16.35 19.42 -2.41
C LEU A 328 15.64 20.31 -1.37
N SER A 329 14.55 19.78 -0.78
CA SER A 329 13.78 20.38 0.31
C SER A 329 13.03 19.28 1.07
N GLN A 330 12.32 19.62 2.15
CA GLN A 330 11.46 18.67 2.88
C GLN A 330 10.35 18.02 2.00
N ARG A 331 10.03 18.62 0.86
CA ARG A 331 8.95 18.21 -0.03
C ARG A 331 9.42 17.75 -1.41
N THR A 332 10.68 17.98 -1.76
CA THR A 332 11.21 17.70 -3.11
C THR A 332 12.48 16.91 -3.01
N ASP A 333 12.52 15.78 -3.69
CA ASP A 333 13.69 14.90 -3.77
C ASP A 333 13.95 14.41 -5.20
N ILE A 334 15.20 14.01 -5.45
CA ILE A 334 15.68 13.36 -6.67
C ILE A 334 16.31 12.04 -6.25
N SER A 335 15.96 10.96 -6.93
CA SER A 335 16.48 9.62 -6.63
C SER A 335 17.13 8.98 -7.83
N LEU A 336 18.18 8.20 -7.57
CA LEU A 336 18.79 7.27 -8.51
C LEU A 336 18.69 5.87 -7.90
N THR A 337 18.01 4.95 -8.61
CA THR A 337 17.76 3.60 -8.13
C THR A 337 18.20 2.58 -9.17
N ASP A 338 18.85 1.52 -8.73
CA ASP A 338 19.18 0.33 -9.53
C ASP A 338 18.53 -0.89 -8.87
N ASN A 339 17.70 -1.59 -9.65
CA ASN A 339 17.00 -2.81 -9.26
C ASN A 339 17.46 -3.96 -10.14
N PHE A 340 17.82 -5.08 -9.54
CA PHE A 340 18.17 -6.31 -10.23
C PHE A 340 17.33 -7.47 -9.71
N GLN A 341 16.71 -8.24 -10.63
CA GLN A 341 15.99 -9.46 -10.30
C GLN A 341 16.47 -10.62 -11.13
N ARG A 342 16.69 -11.77 -10.49
CA ARG A 342 16.94 -13.07 -11.11
C ARG A 342 15.88 -14.07 -10.68
N ALA A 343 15.16 -14.60 -11.65
CA ALA A 343 14.18 -15.67 -11.50
C ALA A 343 14.73 -16.97 -12.02
N SER A 344 14.44 -18.09 -11.37
CA SER A 344 14.87 -19.44 -11.77
C SER A 344 13.86 -20.49 -11.32
N GLY A 345 13.84 -21.64 -11.99
CA GLY A 345 12.89 -22.71 -11.75
C GLY A 345 11.69 -22.66 -12.68
N ALA A 346 10.68 -23.47 -12.38
CA ALA A 346 9.54 -23.65 -13.27
C ALA A 346 8.68 -22.40 -13.36
N ARG A 347 8.42 -21.90 -14.56
CA ARG A 347 7.55 -20.74 -14.85
C ARG A 347 7.98 -19.45 -14.11
N ALA A 348 9.21 -19.41 -13.59
CA ALA A 348 9.73 -18.21 -12.97
C ALA A 348 10.07 -17.16 -14.03
N GLN A 349 9.59 -15.94 -13.83
CA GLN A 349 9.85 -14.79 -14.68
C GLN A 349 10.34 -13.63 -13.82
N ALA A 350 11.41 -12.97 -14.22
CA ALA A 350 11.78 -11.68 -13.62
C ALA A 350 10.93 -10.59 -14.27
N ALA A 351 10.26 -9.82 -13.44
CA ALA A 351 9.37 -8.75 -13.90
C ALA A 351 9.28 -7.65 -12.83
N PHE A 352 9.69 -6.43 -13.19
CA PHE A 352 9.47 -5.25 -12.38
C PHE A 352 8.17 -4.54 -12.72
N TYR A 353 7.71 -3.72 -11.82
CA TYR A 353 6.50 -2.93 -11.92
C TYR A 353 6.39 -2.24 -13.29
N LEU A 354 5.21 -2.33 -13.92
CA LEU A 354 4.86 -1.79 -15.23
C LEU A 354 5.72 -2.30 -16.41
N ASN A 355 6.62 -3.26 -16.20
CA ASN A 355 7.41 -3.85 -17.25
C ASN A 355 6.90 -5.22 -17.66
N ALA A 356 7.07 -5.56 -18.95
CA ALA A 356 6.84 -6.91 -19.42
C ALA A 356 7.87 -7.88 -18.80
N PRO A 357 7.47 -9.11 -18.45
CA PRO A 357 8.38 -10.11 -17.91
C PRO A 357 9.58 -10.38 -18.83
N SER A 358 10.73 -10.67 -18.23
CA SER A 358 11.95 -11.02 -18.95
C SER A 358 11.82 -12.36 -19.69
N THR A 359 12.59 -12.52 -20.77
CA THR A 359 12.62 -13.77 -21.56
C THR A 359 13.71 -14.75 -21.12
N ASN A 360 14.67 -14.30 -20.28
CA ASN A 360 15.82 -15.13 -19.86
C ASN A 360 15.96 -15.27 -18.35
N GLY A 361 14.94 -14.90 -17.57
CA GLY A 361 14.94 -15.02 -16.12
C GLY A 361 15.71 -13.92 -15.39
N THR A 362 16.23 -12.90 -16.07
CA THR A 362 16.85 -11.74 -15.43
C THR A 362 16.28 -10.45 -15.96
N GLN A 363 16.11 -9.47 -15.06
CA GLN A 363 15.75 -8.12 -15.44
C GLN A 363 16.51 -7.13 -14.54
N ASN A 364 17.01 -6.05 -15.15
CA ASN A 364 17.63 -4.93 -14.45
C ASN A 364 16.94 -3.64 -14.87
N SER A 365 16.65 -2.78 -13.91
CA SER A 365 16.02 -1.49 -14.11
C SER A 365 16.82 -0.41 -13.38
N VAL A 366 17.31 0.57 -14.14
CA VAL A 366 17.94 1.79 -13.61
C VAL A 366 16.97 2.95 -13.79
N MET A 367 16.69 3.67 -12.71
CA MET A 367 15.69 4.72 -12.69
C MET A 367 16.24 6.00 -12.06
N LEU A 368 16.03 7.13 -12.75
CA LEU A 368 16.23 8.48 -12.24
C LEU A 368 14.86 9.11 -12.04
N GLY A 369 14.52 9.47 -10.82
CA GLY A 369 13.21 10.00 -10.45
C GLY A 369 13.28 11.36 -9.76
N MET A 370 12.19 12.11 -9.85
CA MET A 370 11.92 13.31 -9.06
C MET A 370 10.55 13.21 -8.43
N ARG A 371 10.43 13.59 -7.15
CA ARG A 371 9.18 13.63 -6.41
C ARG A 371 8.99 15.00 -5.75
N HIS A 372 7.76 15.49 -5.83
CA HIS A 372 7.31 16.67 -5.09
C HIS A 372 6.03 16.38 -4.31
N LYS A 373 6.01 16.74 -3.02
CA LYS A 373 4.87 16.60 -2.11
C LYS A 373 4.27 17.98 -1.83
N PHE A 374 2.96 18.12 -1.82
CA PHE A 374 2.28 19.39 -1.53
C PHE A 374 1.09 19.21 -0.58
#